data_c5041b3961e695e8b42046ea74275fb1
#
_entry.id   c5041b3961e695e8b42046ea74275fb1
#
_cell.length_a   1.000
_cell.length_b   1.000
_cell.length_c   1.000
_cell.angle_alpha   90.00
_cell.angle_beta   90.00
_cell.angle_gamma   90.00
#
_symmetry.space_group_name_H-M   'P 1'
#
loop_
_entity.id
_entity.type
_entity.pdbx_description
1 polymer ?
#
loop_
_entity_poly.entity_id
_entity_poly.type
_entity_poly.pdbx_seq_one_letter_code
_entity_poly.pdbx_strand_id
1 'polypeptide(L)'
;MIFRHQIFLIAILLMAMRSLQAQAQEDFPYPSVPAELTTPQERADYVVRHYWDNINFQDTTLIHRPGMIEQGFVNFIDLLPRLGKLELVCWQVFTEKALGKNATYDNYLKGLAERYLYTATSPMRNDSLYCHLLAAINQLPTTSEEEREKNLFLITQLGKNKVGDVATNFEYTDEKGNKHQLHDVAADYTLLYMYDPDCETCRQVEEEMKKEPLLQQAAAPTGNHQATAHIAIVRVNAMARKNLWKSYYFRSFPTLYLLDKSKRVVLKDTELGKIVSFLRENR
;
A
#
# COMPACT_ATOMS: atom_id res chain seq x y z
N MET A 1 62.23 9.42 -0.59
CA MET A 1 61.32 10.24 0.20
C MET A 1 59.84 10.20 -0.27
N ILE A 2 59.60 10.06 -1.54
CA ILE A 2 58.23 10.11 -2.15
C ILE A 2 57.32 8.92 -1.73
N PHE A 3 57.87 7.73 -1.55
CA PHE A 3 57.11 6.51 -1.17
C PHE A 3 56.53 6.55 0.26
N ARG A 4 57.19 7.23 1.22
CA ARG A 4 56.65 7.35 2.60
C ARG A 4 55.48 8.28 2.73
N HIS A 5 55.35 9.32 1.89
CA HIS A 5 54.24 10.26 1.88
C HIS A 5 52.96 9.64 1.28
N GLN A 6 53.09 8.77 0.27
CA GLN A 6 51.93 8.09 -0.31
C GLN A 6 51.33 7.08 0.64
N ILE A 7 52.12 6.32 1.40
CA ILE A 7 51.61 5.37 2.41
C ILE A 7 50.88 6.11 3.55
N PHE A 8 51.36 7.29 3.94
CA PHE A 8 50.73 8.09 5.01
C PHE A 8 49.38 8.67 4.56
N LEU A 9 49.27 9.14 3.31
CA LEU A 9 48.02 9.64 2.72
C LEU A 9 46.98 8.51 2.55
N ILE A 10 47.37 7.33 2.15
CA ILE A 10 46.49 6.15 2.04
C ILE A 10 45.99 5.70 3.44
N ALA A 11 46.86 5.73 4.47
CA ALA A 11 46.46 5.42 5.83
C ALA A 11 45.47 6.41 6.41
N ILE A 12 45.62 7.72 6.14
CA ILE A 12 44.67 8.77 6.54
C ILE A 12 43.34 8.61 5.80
N LEU A 13 43.37 8.28 4.49
CA LEU A 13 42.17 8.03 3.69
C LEU A 13 41.40 6.80 4.17
N LEU A 14 42.11 5.72 4.55
CA LEU A 14 41.52 4.52 5.13
C LEU A 14 40.96 4.73 6.54
N MET A 15 41.59 5.59 7.35
CA MET A 15 41.06 5.98 8.66
C MET A 15 39.82 6.90 8.51
N ALA A 16 39.84 7.82 7.55
CA ALA A 16 38.67 8.65 7.24
C ALA A 16 37.49 7.83 6.69
N MET A 17 37.74 6.79 5.88
CA MET A 17 36.69 5.88 5.43
C MET A 17 36.13 4.98 6.54
N ARG A 18 36.95 4.62 7.54
CA ARG A 18 36.46 3.87 8.73
C ARG A 18 35.62 4.75 9.67
N SER A 19 35.88 6.04 9.75
CA SER A 19 35.06 6.98 10.55
C SER A 19 33.72 7.31 9.88
N LEU A 20 33.57 7.14 8.55
CA LEU A 20 32.28 7.24 7.87
C LEU A 20 31.40 5.98 8.01
N GLN A 21 31.95 4.84 8.41
CA GLN A 21 31.21 3.57 8.53
C GLN A 21 30.75 3.25 9.95
N ALA A 22 31.03 4.08 10.92
CA ALA A 22 30.65 3.85 12.33
C ALA A 22 29.68 4.93 12.86
N GLN A 23 28.73 5.38 12.05
CA GLN A 23 27.44 5.74 12.62
C GLN A 23 26.75 4.42 12.92
N ALA A 24 26.90 3.92 14.14
CA ALA A 24 26.07 2.85 14.63
C ALA A 24 24.62 3.27 14.35
N GLN A 25 23.95 2.56 13.45
CA GLN A 25 22.53 2.73 13.24
C GLN A 25 21.90 2.37 14.58
N GLU A 26 21.47 3.40 15.33
CA GLU A 26 20.75 3.14 16.59
C GLU A 26 19.48 2.40 16.23
N ASP A 27 19.35 1.18 16.70
CA ASP A 27 18.17 0.36 16.50
C ASP A 27 16.97 0.99 17.21
N PHE A 28 15.79 0.77 16.65
CA PHE A 28 14.55 1.18 17.30
C PHE A 28 14.45 0.54 18.70
N PRO A 29 14.21 1.33 19.78
CA PRO A 29 14.22 0.82 21.16
C PRO A 29 12.92 0.07 21.48
N TYR A 30 12.84 -1.18 21.08
CA TYR A 30 11.68 -2.04 21.37
C TYR A 30 11.43 -2.19 22.87
N PRO A 31 10.15 -2.42 23.29
CA PRO A 31 9.84 -2.70 24.67
C PRO A 31 10.41 -4.06 25.10
N SER A 32 10.97 -4.11 26.32
CA SER A 32 11.39 -5.37 26.94
C SER A 32 10.17 -6.08 27.52
N VAL A 33 9.83 -7.26 26.98
CA VAL A 33 8.67 -8.04 27.45
C VAL A 33 9.01 -8.73 28.78
N PRO A 34 8.22 -8.51 29.86
CA PRO A 34 8.43 -9.16 31.15
C PRO A 34 8.44 -10.69 31.03
N ALA A 35 9.33 -11.34 31.80
CA ALA A 35 9.49 -12.79 31.77
C ALA A 35 8.26 -13.55 32.31
N GLU A 36 7.46 -12.89 33.14
CA GLU A 36 6.23 -13.39 33.74
C GLU A 36 5.11 -13.57 32.69
N LEU A 37 5.16 -12.86 31.56
CA LEU A 37 4.22 -13.00 30.45
C LEU A 37 4.62 -14.21 29.63
N THR A 38 3.96 -15.35 29.88
CA THR A 38 4.37 -16.64 29.32
C THR A 38 3.59 -17.02 28.07
N THR A 39 2.35 -16.52 27.89
CA THR A 39 1.54 -16.84 26.72
C THR A 39 1.86 -15.91 25.53
N PRO A 40 1.78 -16.41 24.28
CA PRO A 40 1.97 -15.56 23.10
C PRO A 40 0.99 -14.37 23.06
N GLN A 41 -0.25 -14.57 23.55
CA GLN A 41 -1.27 -13.53 23.56
C GLN A 41 -0.93 -12.38 24.52
N GLU A 42 -0.53 -12.69 25.76
CA GLU A 42 -0.11 -11.69 26.75
C GLU A 42 1.11 -10.91 26.26
N ARG A 43 2.07 -11.62 25.67
CA ARG A 43 3.28 -10.99 25.10
C ARG A 43 2.95 -10.05 23.94
N ALA A 44 2.02 -10.47 23.03
CA ALA A 44 1.58 -9.62 21.93
C ALA A 44 0.84 -8.38 22.42
N ASP A 45 -0.08 -8.53 23.38
CA ASP A 45 -0.81 -7.38 23.96
C ASP A 45 0.13 -6.41 24.66
N TYR A 46 1.14 -6.92 25.39
CA TYR A 46 2.17 -6.09 26.00
C TYR A 46 2.97 -5.30 24.96
N VAL A 47 3.48 -5.97 23.92
CA VAL A 47 4.25 -5.31 22.86
C VAL A 47 3.42 -4.23 22.17
N VAL A 48 2.16 -4.50 21.85
CA VAL A 48 1.24 -3.54 21.22
C VAL A 48 1.09 -2.27 22.07
N ARG A 49 0.86 -2.43 23.38
CA ARG A 49 0.62 -1.29 24.29
C ARG A 49 1.87 -0.48 24.59
N HIS A 50 3.04 -1.10 24.49
CA HIS A 50 4.32 -0.52 24.88
C HIS A 50 5.25 -0.23 23.71
N TYR A 51 4.84 -0.48 22.47
CA TYR A 51 5.69 -0.37 21.28
C TYR A 51 6.41 0.99 21.18
N TRP A 52 5.72 2.07 21.54
CA TRP A 52 6.17 3.44 21.39
C TRP A 52 6.68 4.08 22.69
N ASP A 53 6.74 3.36 23.81
CA ASP A 53 7.05 3.93 25.13
C ASP A 53 8.48 4.47 25.24
N ASN A 54 9.41 3.86 24.54
CA ASN A 54 10.83 4.21 24.62
C ASN A 54 11.24 5.34 23.66
N ILE A 55 10.28 5.94 22.93
CA ILE A 55 10.53 7.07 22.02
C ILE A 55 10.13 8.39 22.70
N ASN A 56 11.08 9.33 22.77
CA ASN A 56 10.78 10.70 23.16
C ASN A 56 10.31 11.52 21.96
N PHE A 57 9.00 11.63 21.76
CA PHE A 57 8.40 12.41 20.66
C PHE A 57 8.54 13.93 20.79
N GLN A 58 9.24 14.45 21.83
CA GLN A 58 9.66 15.86 21.92
C GLN A 58 11.05 16.07 21.30
N ASP A 59 11.86 15.03 21.18
CA ASP A 59 13.19 15.09 20.58
C ASP A 59 13.14 14.92 19.07
N THR A 60 12.97 16.03 18.36
CA THR A 60 12.90 16.02 16.88
C THR A 60 14.21 15.62 16.19
N THR A 61 15.34 15.53 16.92
CA THR A 61 16.59 15.07 16.31
C THR A 61 16.53 13.61 15.90
N LEU A 62 15.66 12.80 16.51
CA LEU A 62 15.49 11.38 16.22
C LEU A 62 14.95 11.13 14.80
N ILE A 63 14.14 12.05 14.23
CA ILE A 63 13.62 11.91 12.87
C ILE A 63 14.71 12.06 11.79
N HIS A 64 15.85 12.66 12.16
CA HIS A 64 16.99 12.85 11.27
C HIS A 64 18.03 11.74 11.40
N ARG A 65 17.84 10.78 12.33
CA ARG A 65 18.71 9.62 12.48
C ARG A 65 18.33 8.58 11.43
N PRO A 66 19.26 8.17 10.53
CA PRO A 66 18.94 7.27 9.42
C PRO A 66 18.29 5.98 9.92
N GLY A 67 17.06 5.77 9.50
CA GLY A 67 16.37 4.50 9.66
C GLY A 67 15.70 4.23 11.01
N MET A 68 16.06 4.90 12.12
CA MET A 68 15.56 4.56 13.45
C MET A 68 14.03 4.59 13.54
N ILE A 69 13.43 5.77 13.42
CA ILE A 69 11.96 5.93 13.53
C ILE A 69 11.24 5.31 12.33
N GLU A 70 11.77 5.49 11.12
CA GLU A 70 11.20 4.91 9.91
C GLU A 70 11.20 3.39 9.95
N GLN A 71 12.31 2.74 10.36
CA GLN A 71 12.36 1.29 10.50
C GLN A 71 11.40 0.79 11.59
N GLY A 72 11.33 1.49 12.73
CA GLY A 72 10.35 1.20 13.77
C GLY A 72 8.92 1.27 13.26
N PHE A 73 8.59 2.30 12.46
CA PHE A 73 7.27 2.42 11.84
C PHE A 73 7.00 1.31 10.82
N VAL A 74 7.97 0.97 9.97
CA VAL A 74 7.85 -0.13 9.00
C VAL A 74 7.60 -1.46 9.70
N ASN A 75 8.37 -1.77 10.75
CA ASN A 75 8.18 -3.00 11.53
C ASN A 75 6.82 -3.01 12.26
N PHE A 76 6.36 -1.85 12.73
CA PHE A 76 5.04 -1.70 13.33
C PHE A 76 3.93 -2.05 12.34
N ILE A 77 3.92 -1.44 11.16
CA ILE A 77 2.86 -1.70 10.16
C ILE A 77 2.93 -3.11 9.57
N ASP A 78 4.11 -3.76 9.49
CA ASP A 78 4.25 -5.16 9.09
C ASP A 78 3.64 -6.13 10.11
N LEU A 79 3.66 -5.75 11.39
CA LEU A 79 3.08 -6.55 12.47
C LEU A 79 1.55 -6.53 12.45
N LEU A 80 0.92 -5.39 12.11
CA LEU A 80 -0.51 -5.14 12.28
C LEU A 80 -1.44 -6.20 11.65
N PRO A 81 -1.22 -6.67 10.39
CA PRO A 81 -2.11 -7.67 9.78
C PRO A 81 -2.16 -9.01 10.53
N ARG A 82 -1.12 -9.29 11.36
CA ARG A 82 -0.97 -10.55 12.11
C ARG A 82 -1.66 -10.50 13.47
N LEU A 83 -2.10 -9.33 13.90
CA LEU A 83 -2.63 -9.09 15.26
C LEU A 83 -4.15 -9.22 15.36
N GLY A 84 -4.86 -9.35 14.23
CA GLY A 84 -6.32 -9.47 14.22
C GLY A 84 -6.99 -8.30 14.93
N LYS A 85 -7.78 -8.57 15.99
CA LYS A 85 -8.51 -7.53 16.73
C LYS A 85 -7.60 -6.52 17.45
N LEU A 86 -6.34 -6.86 17.74
CA LEU A 86 -5.40 -5.95 18.38
C LEU A 86 -4.91 -4.84 17.44
N GLU A 87 -5.11 -4.96 16.14
CA GLU A 87 -4.74 -3.94 15.16
C GLU A 87 -5.34 -2.56 15.49
N LEU A 88 -6.62 -2.51 15.83
CA LEU A 88 -7.28 -1.26 16.19
C LEU A 88 -6.72 -0.67 17.49
N VAL A 89 -6.37 -1.53 18.45
CA VAL A 89 -5.70 -1.10 19.69
C VAL A 89 -4.32 -0.51 19.38
N CYS A 90 -3.58 -1.09 18.43
CA CYS A 90 -2.30 -0.55 17.97
C CYS A 90 -2.43 0.89 17.46
N TRP A 91 -3.42 1.16 16.60
CA TRP A 91 -3.63 2.50 16.06
C TRP A 91 -4.04 3.50 17.15
N GLN A 92 -4.90 3.08 18.10
CA GLN A 92 -5.25 3.92 19.24
C GLN A 92 -4.01 4.26 20.08
N VAL A 93 -3.21 3.27 20.46
CA VAL A 93 -1.97 3.47 21.23
C VAL A 93 -0.97 4.34 20.46
N PHE A 94 -0.81 4.11 19.14
CA PHE A 94 0.05 4.92 18.30
C PHE A 94 -0.38 6.39 18.29
N THR A 95 -1.65 6.66 18.06
CA THR A 95 -2.15 8.04 18.02
C THR A 95 -2.04 8.72 19.39
N GLU A 96 -2.36 8.04 20.50
CA GLU A 96 -2.26 8.57 21.85
C GLU A 96 -0.82 8.88 22.28
N LYS A 97 0.14 8.03 21.91
CA LYS A 97 1.54 8.16 22.34
C LYS A 97 2.39 8.99 21.40
N ALA A 98 2.21 8.83 20.09
CA ALA A 98 3.10 9.38 19.09
C ALA A 98 2.59 10.64 18.41
N LEU A 99 1.26 10.84 18.30
CA LEU A 99 0.67 11.98 17.62
C LEU A 99 0.12 13.04 18.59
N GLY A 100 -0.04 14.27 18.12
CA GLY A 100 -0.56 15.38 18.90
C GLY A 100 0.41 15.91 19.98
N LYS A 101 1.69 15.51 19.94
CA LYS A 101 2.73 15.92 20.88
C LYS A 101 3.65 16.99 20.31
N ASN A 102 3.98 16.88 19.03
CA ASN A 102 4.87 17.79 18.33
C ASN A 102 4.52 17.78 16.84
N ALA A 103 4.24 18.96 16.27
CA ALA A 103 3.80 19.08 14.87
C ALA A 103 4.83 18.53 13.86
N THR A 104 6.12 18.62 14.15
CA THR A 104 7.17 18.08 13.28
C THR A 104 7.11 16.55 13.23
N TYR A 105 6.94 15.91 14.40
CA TYR A 105 6.74 14.46 14.46
C TYR A 105 5.44 14.02 13.81
N ASP A 106 4.34 14.75 14.06
CA ASP A 106 3.04 14.45 13.47
C ASP A 106 3.12 14.42 11.94
N ASN A 107 3.71 15.45 11.36
CA ASN A 107 3.90 15.53 9.90
C ASN A 107 4.81 14.41 9.39
N TYR A 108 5.88 14.10 10.09
CA TYR A 108 6.79 13.03 9.71
C TYR A 108 6.11 11.65 9.74
N LEU A 109 5.43 11.30 10.84
CA LEU A 109 4.77 10.00 11.01
C LEU A 109 3.56 9.84 10.06
N LYS A 110 2.77 10.91 9.87
CA LYS A 110 1.69 10.92 8.87
C LYS A 110 2.24 10.75 7.46
N GLY A 111 3.39 11.38 7.15
CA GLY A 111 4.10 11.22 5.88
C GLY A 111 4.63 9.80 5.65
N LEU A 112 5.15 9.13 6.70
CA LEU A 112 5.52 7.72 6.64
C LEU A 112 4.29 6.84 6.35
N ALA A 113 3.19 7.07 7.05
CA ALA A 113 1.95 6.32 6.84
C ALA A 113 1.42 6.48 5.41
N GLU A 114 1.41 7.68 4.86
CA GLU A 114 1.04 7.93 3.47
C GLU A 114 1.97 7.20 2.50
N ARG A 115 3.29 7.32 2.70
CA ARG A 115 4.31 6.68 1.87
C ARG A 115 4.16 5.16 1.84
N TYR A 116 4.00 4.52 3.00
CA TYR A 116 4.00 3.07 3.10
C TYR A 116 2.62 2.44 2.88
N LEU A 117 1.56 3.03 3.42
CA LEU A 117 0.23 2.41 3.40
C LEU A 117 -0.66 2.89 2.26
N TYR A 118 -0.43 4.10 1.72
CA TYR A 118 -1.32 4.70 0.72
C TYR A 118 -0.71 4.82 -0.67
N THR A 119 0.58 5.15 -0.81
CA THR A 119 1.21 5.36 -2.13
C THR A 119 1.07 4.13 -3.02
N ALA A 120 0.64 4.32 -4.29
CA ALA A 120 0.31 3.24 -5.23
C ALA A 120 1.46 2.24 -5.44
N THR A 121 2.70 2.72 -5.50
CA THR A 121 3.92 1.91 -5.74
C THR A 121 4.48 1.25 -4.48
N SER A 122 3.91 1.51 -3.30
CA SER A 122 4.40 0.90 -2.06
C SER A 122 4.12 -0.60 -2.03
N PRO A 123 5.12 -1.45 -1.76
CA PRO A 123 4.90 -2.89 -1.57
C PRO A 123 4.10 -3.21 -0.30
N MET A 124 4.06 -2.27 0.65
CA MET A 124 3.31 -2.40 1.92
C MET A 124 1.94 -1.71 1.87
N ARG A 125 1.50 -1.24 0.70
CA ARG A 125 0.21 -0.56 0.56
C ARG A 125 -0.92 -1.41 1.14
N ASN A 126 -1.69 -0.79 2.02
CA ASN A 126 -2.85 -1.41 2.65
C ASN A 126 -3.92 -0.37 2.96
N ASP A 127 -4.91 -0.27 2.08
CA ASP A 127 -5.99 0.71 2.19
C ASP A 127 -6.80 0.55 3.51
N SER A 128 -6.95 -0.70 4.02
CA SER A 128 -7.67 -0.95 5.28
C SER A 128 -6.92 -0.40 6.48
N LEU A 129 -5.62 -0.72 6.60
CA LEU A 129 -4.76 -0.20 7.67
C LEU A 129 -4.71 1.33 7.63
N TYR A 130 -4.62 1.91 6.44
CA TYR A 130 -4.61 3.36 6.29
C TYR A 130 -5.94 4.00 6.71
N CYS A 131 -7.08 3.42 6.35
CA CYS A 131 -8.39 3.87 6.82
C CYS A 131 -8.51 3.81 8.35
N HIS A 132 -8.03 2.75 8.99
CA HIS A 132 -8.06 2.62 10.45
C HIS A 132 -7.19 3.68 11.13
N LEU A 133 -6.00 3.97 10.58
CA LEU A 133 -5.17 5.07 11.06
C LEU A 133 -5.87 6.42 10.92
N LEU A 134 -6.44 6.74 9.75
CA LEU A 134 -7.16 8.00 9.52
C LEU A 134 -8.34 8.15 10.48
N ALA A 135 -9.07 7.05 10.74
CA ALA A 135 -10.15 7.04 11.71
C ALA A 135 -9.65 7.31 13.14
N ALA A 136 -8.50 6.73 13.52
CA ALA A 136 -7.87 6.98 14.83
C ALA A 136 -7.36 8.43 14.96
N ILE A 137 -6.75 9.00 13.90
CA ILE A 137 -6.35 10.41 13.85
C ILE A 137 -7.55 11.33 14.06
N ASN A 138 -8.70 11.00 13.48
CA ASN A 138 -9.92 11.81 13.63
C ASN A 138 -10.46 11.84 15.07
N GLN A 139 -10.03 10.95 15.96
CA GLN A 139 -10.39 10.98 17.39
C GLN A 139 -9.48 11.90 18.20
N LEU A 140 -8.34 12.35 17.66
CA LEU A 140 -7.44 13.23 18.38
C LEU A 140 -8.07 14.63 18.56
N PRO A 141 -7.97 15.22 19.77
CA PRO A 141 -8.43 16.60 20.00
C PRO A 141 -7.70 17.64 19.16
N THR A 142 -6.48 17.33 18.75
CA THR A 142 -5.60 18.20 17.95
C THR A 142 -5.91 18.19 16.46
N THR A 143 -6.72 17.24 15.97
CA THR A 143 -7.10 17.16 14.55
C THR A 143 -8.11 18.26 14.22
N SER A 144 -7.78 19.09 13.23
CA SER A 144 -8.69 20.16 12.76
C SER A 144 -9.92 19.61 12.07
N GLU A 145 -10.98 20.40 11.97
CA GLU A 145 -12.19 19.98 11.24
C GLU A 145 -11.92 19.74 9.76
N GLU A 146 -11.12 20.60 9.13
CA GLU A 146 -10.70 20.42 7.74
C GLU A 146 -9.97 19.08 7.53
N GLU A 147 -9.04 18.71 8.44
CA GLU A 147 -8.33 17.43 8.38
C GLU A 147 -9.31 16.26 8.60
N ARG A 148 -10.28 16.39 9.51
CA ARG A 148 -11.32 15.37 9.74
C ARG A 148 -12.13 15.11 8.49
N GLU A 149 -12.62 16.17 7.84
CA GLU A 149 -13.39 16.07 6.60
C GLU A 149 -12.58 15.41 5.48
N LYS A 150 -11.33 15.83 5.31
CA LYS A 150 -10.40 15.23 4.34
C LYS A 150 -10.18 13.74 4.60
N ASN A 151 -9.96 13.36 5.85
CA ASN A 151 -9.79 11.97 6.25
C ASN A 151 -11.06 11.15 6.01
N LEU A 152 -12.24 11.66 6.37
CA LEU A 152 -13.53 11.01 6.12
C LEU A 152 -13.80 10.82 4.63
N PHE A 153 -13.50 11.84 3.82
CA PHE A 153 -13.58 11.73 2.37
C PHE A 153 -12.70 10.60 1.87
N LEU A 154 -11.42 10.55 2.29
CA LEU A 154 -10.47 9.54 1.83
C LEU A 154 -10.87 8.13 2.29
N ILE A 155 -11.31 7.96 3.55
CA ILE A 155 -11.84 6.70 4.05
C ILE A 155 -13.01 6.22 3.17
N THR A 156 -13.92 7.14 2.81
CA THR A 156 -15.06 6.82 1.93
C THR A 156 -14.58 6.37 0.54
N GLN A 157 -13.59 7.05 -0.04
CA GLN A 157 -13.05 6.69 -1.36
C GLN A 157 -12.34 5.32 -1.32
N LEU A 158 -11.49 5.10 -0.33
CA LEU A 158 -10.76 3.83 -0.16
C LEU A 158 -11.70 2.67 0.18
N GLY A 159 -12.85 2.96 0.80
CA GLY A 159 -13.89 1.99 1.09
C GLY A 159 -14.64 1.45 -0.13
N LYS A 160 -14.52 2.09 -1.31
CA LYS A 160 -15.20 1.62 -2.54
C LYS A 160 -14.54 0.36 -3.09
N ASN A 161 -15.35 -0.64 -3.43
CA ASN A 161 -14.89 -1.89 -4.07
C ASN A 161 -13.66 -2.49 -3.38
N LYS A 162 -13.74 -2.75 -2.08
CA LYS A 162 -12.64 -3.39 -1.32
C LYS A 162 -12.39 -4.81 -1.81
N VAL A 163 -11.19 -5.32 -1.59
CA VAL A 163 -10.88 -6.73 -1.80
C VAL A 163 -11.87 -7.59 -1.03
N GLY A 164 -12.50 -8.57 -1.71
CA GLY A 164 -13.56 -9.43 -1.20
C GLY A 164 -14.99 -8.91 -1.45
N ASP A 165 -15.20 -7.61 -1.70
CA ASP A 165 -16.52 -7.08 -2.06
C ASP A 165 -16.90 -7.47 -3.51
N VAL A 166 -18.19 -7.56 -3.79
CA VAL A 166 -18.67 -7.62 -5.17
C VAL A 166 -18.51 -6.24 -5.79
N ALA A 167 -17.77 -6.15 -6.90
CA ALA A 167 -17.52 -4.89 -7.60
C ALA A 167 -18.84 -4.24 -8.03
N THR A 168 -18.93 -2.92 -7.88
CA THR A 168 -20.13 -2.17 -8.30
C THR A 168 -20.38 -2.36 -9.79
N ASN A 169 -21.59 -2.80 -10.16
CA ASN A 169 -21.97 -3.00 -11.55
C ASN A 169 -22.08 -1.65 -12.28
N PHE A 170 -21.75 -1.65 -13.56
CA PHE A 170 -21.95 -0.52 -14.46
C PHE A 170 -22.03 -0.96 -15.91
N GLU A 171 -22.68 -0.14 -16.73
CA GLU A 171 -22.71 -0.32 -18.18
C GLU A 171 -21.39 0.17 -18.80
N TYR A 172 -20.83 -0.61 -19.72
CA TYR A 172 -19.71 -0.19 -20.57
C TYR A 172 -20.00 -0.50 -22.05
N THR A 173 -19.20 0.08 -22.93
CA THR A 173 -19.30 -0.13 -24.38
C THR A 173 -18.01 -0.80 -24.85
N ASP A 174 -18.12 -1.89 -25.58
CA ASP A 174 -16.98 -2.59 -26.17
C ASP A 174 -16.41 -1.83 -27.39
N GLU A 175 -15.31 -2.34 -27.95
CA GLU A 175 -14.63 -1.75 -29.11
C GLU A 175 -15.51 -1.75 -30.39
N LYS A 176 -16.57 -2.57 -30.43
CA LYS A 176 -17.52 -2.67 -31.54
C LYS A 176 -18.74 -1.74 -31.32
N GLY A 177 -18.79 -1.03 -30.20
CA GLY A 177 -19.90 -0.15 -29.87
C GLY A 177 -21.08 -0.81 -29.16
N ASN A 178 -21.01 -2.11 -28.82
CA ASN A 178 -22.07 -2.79 -28.09
C ASN A 178 -22.05 -2.46 -26.60
N LYS A 179 -23.23 -2.36 -26.02
CA LYS A 179 -23.40 -2.10 -24.58
C LYS A 179 -23.45 -3.40 -23.80
N HIS A 180 -22.75 -3.44 -22.69
CA HIS A 180 -22.66 -4.56 -21.77
C HIS A 180 -22.73 -4.09 -20.34
N GLN A 181 -23.09 -4.99 -19.40
CA GLN A 181 -22.93 -4.77 -17.98
C GLN A 181 -21.69 -5.51 -17.48
N LEU A 182 -20.95 -4.93 -16.52
CA LEU A 182 -19.78 -5.57 -15.93
C LEU A 182 -20.13 -6.96 -15.35
N HIS A 183 -21.29 -7.09 -14.73
CA HIS A 183 -21.70 -8.35 -14.10
C HIS A 183 -22.07 -9.44 -15.09
N ASP A 184 -22.39 -9.09 -16.35
CA ASP A 184 -22.74 -10.06 -17.41
C ASP A 184 -21.51 -10.66 -18.09
N VAL A 185 -20.30 -10.20 -17.76
CA VAL A 185 -19.06 -10.73 -18.34
C VAL A 185 -18.81 -12.16 -17.87
N ALA A 186 -18.97 -13.13 -18.77
CA ALA A 186 -18.75 -14.55 -18.49
C ALA A 186 -17.25 -14.88 -18.59
N ALA A 187 -16.57 -14.91 -17.44
CA ALA A 187 -15.15 -15.23 -17.32
C ALA A 187 -14.81 -15.74 -15.93
N ASP A 188 -13.75 -16.54 -15.78
CA ASP A 188 -13.23 -16.96 -14.48
C ASP A 188 -12.57 -15.77 -13.77
N TYR A 189 -11.86 -14.94 -14.54
CA TYR A 189 -11.33 -13.66 -14.09
C TYR A 189 -11.67 -12.54 -15.06
N THR A 190 -11.96 -11.36 -14.52
CA THR A 190 -12.18 -10.14 -15.30
C THR A 190 -11.13 -9.13 -14.92
N LEU A 191 -10.23 -8.78 -15.85
CA LEU A 191 -9.33 -7.63 -15.72
C LEU A 191 -10.09 -6.38 -16.12
N LEU A 192 -10.41 -5.55 -15.13
CA LEU A 192 -11.01 -4.24 -15.36
C LEU A 192 -9.90 -3.20 -15.48
N TYR A 193 -9.75 -2.66 -16.69
CA TYR A 193 -8.78 -1.64 -17.04
C TYR A 193 -9.50 -0.30 -17.25
N MET A 194 -9.37 0.60 -16.29
CA MET A 194 -9.96 1.93 -16.34
C MET A 194 -8.86 2.95 -16.64
N TYR A 195 -9.02 3.70 -17.71
CA TYR A 195 -7.98 4.55 -18.26
C TYR A 195 -8.46 5.97 -18.57
N ASP A 196 -7.50 6.87 -18.69
CA ASP A 196 -7.63 8.18 -19.29
C ASP A 196 -6.97 8.13 -20.69
N PRO A 197 -7.66 8.53 -21.78
CA PRO A 197 -7.10 8.51 -23.13
C PRO A 197 -5.82 9.34 -23.31
N ASP A 198 -5.67 10.41 -22.52
CA ASP A 198 -4.54 11.32 -22.60
C ASP A 198 -3.35 10.89 -21.70
N CYS A 199 -3.48 9.79 -20.98
CA CYS A 199 -2.49 9.29 -20.05
C CYS A 199 -1.41 8.45 -20.73
N GLU A 200 -0.14 8.88 -20.66
CA GLU A 200 1.00 8.15 -21.23
C GLU A 200 1.22 6.80 -20.57
N THR A 201 1.14 6.73 -19.23
CA THR A 201 1.26 5.47 -18.48
C THR A 201 0.18 4.47 -18.89
N CYS A 202 -1.03 4.94 -19.20
CA CYS A 202 -2.10 4.08 -19.70
C CYS A 202 -1.72 3.42 -21.02
N ARG A 203 -1.16 4.19 -21.96
CA ARG A 203 -0.69 3.63 -23.25
C ARG A 203 0.41 2.59 -23.05
N GLN A 204 1.36 2.83 -22.13
CA GLN A 204 2.42 1.87 -21.82
C GLN A 204 1.85 0.57 -21.25
N VAL A 205 0.94 0.64 -20.28
CA VAL A 205 0.29 -0.54 -19.68
C VAL A 205 -0.55 -1.28 -20.73
N GLU A 206 -1.25 -0.58 -21.64
CA GLU A 206 -2.00 -1.20 -22.73
C GLU A 206 -1.07 -2.01 -23.66
N GLU A 207 0.11 -1.47 -24.00
CA GLU A 207 1.10 -2.18 -24.82
C GLU A 207 1.71 -3.38 -24.08
N GLU A 208 1.89 -3.30 -22.77
CA GLU A 208 2.32 -4.44 -21.94
C GLU A 208 1.23 -5.52 -21.91
N MET A 209 -0.04 -5.16 -21.75
CA MET A 209 -1.17 -6.10 -21.79
C MET A 209 -1.24 -6.83 -23.13
N LYS A 210 -1.00 -6.13 -24.26
CA LYS A 210 -0.98 -6.74 -25.60
C LYS A 210 0.16 -7.75 -25.78
N LYS A 211 1.27 -7.59 -25.07
CA LYS A 211 2.43 -8.50 -25.13
C LYS A 211 2.37 -9.66 -24.16
N GLU A 212 1.50 -9.59 -23.13
CA GLU A 212 1.39 -10.63 -22.10
C GLU A 212 0.62 -11.85 -22.66
N PRO A 213 1.27 -13.04 -22.77
CA PRO A 213 0.65 -14.22 -23.39
C PRO A 213 -0.63 -14.68 -22.69
N LEU A 214 -0.73 -14.47 -21.37
CA LEU A 214 -1.92 -14.79 -20.58
C LEU A 214 -3.14 -13.98 -21.02
N LEU A 215 -2.92 -12.71 -21.33
CA LEU A 215 -3.97 -11.77 -21.69
C LEU A 215 -4.31 -11.83 -23.19
N GLN A 216 -3.39 -12.31 -24.04
CA GLN A 216 -3.65 -12.56 -25.47
C GLN A 216 -4.65 -13.70 -25.68
N GLN A 217 -4.60 -14.74 -24.85
CA GLN A 217 -5.55 -15.86 -24.90
C GLN A 217 -6.98 -15.47 -24.54
N ALA A 218 -7.16 -14.34 -23.82
CA ALA A 218 -8.46 -13.77 -23.48
C ALA A 218 -9.28 -13.33 -24.71
N ALA A 219 -8.63 -13.07 -25.84
CA ALA A 219 -9.26 -12.56 -27.06
C ALA A 219 -9.67 -13.66 -28.08
N ALA A 220 -9.34 -14.93 -27.86
CA ALA A 220 -9.61 -16.01 -28.79
C ALA A 220 -10.91 -16.77 -28.43
N PRO A 221 -11.90 -16.86 -29.31
CA PRO A 221 -13.07 -17.72 -29.08
C PRO A 221 -12.68 -19.18 -29.31
N THR A 222 -12.72 -19.94 -28.23
CA THR A 222 -13.00 -21.37 -28.08
C THR A 222 -12.67 -22.36 -29.24
N GLY A 223 -11.79 -23.26 -28.92
CA GLY A 223 -11.65 -24.59 -29.54
C GLY A 223 -10.70 -25.42 -28.71
N ASN A 224 -11.22 -26.44 -28.04
CA ASN A 224 -10.48 -27.54 -27.40
C ASN A 224 -9.34 -27.12 -26.44
N HIS A 225 -9.66 -26.65 -25.25
CA HIS A 225 -8.66 -26.33 -24.25
C HIS A 225 -8.83 -27.13 -22.95
N GLN A 226 -7.77 -27.89 -22.63
CA GLN A 226 -7.47 -28.30 -21.27
C GLN A 226 -7.38 -27.06 -20.38
N ALA A 227 -8.26 -26.98 -19.39
CA ALA A 227 -8.29 -26.22 -18.13
C ALA A 227 -7.31 -25.03 -17.98
N THR A 228 -7.40 -24.02 -18.82
CA THR A 228 -6.81 -22.71 -18.52
C THR A 228 -7.94 -21.73 -18.20
N ALA A 229 -7.83 -21.02 -17.05
CA ALA A 229 -8.84 -20.06 -16.63
C ALA A 229 -9.11 -19.03 -17.74
N HIS A 230 -10.41 -18.82 -18.07
CA HIS A 230 -10.84 -17.83 -19.04
C HIS A 230 -10.76 -16.42 -18.43
N ILE A 231 -9.97 -15.54 -19.04
CA ILE A 231 -9.78 -14.15 -18.61
C ILE A 231 -10.49 -13.23 -19.61
N ALA A 232 -11.33 -12.32 -19.12
CA ALA A 232 -11.89 -11.24 -19.93
C ALA A 232 -11.22 -9.91 -19.56
N ILE A 233 -11.03 -9.03 -20.56
CA ILE A 233 -10.51 -7.67 -20.33
C ILE A 233 -11.64 -6.68 -20.64
N VAL A 234 -12.06 -5.92 -19.61
CA VAL A 234 -13.04 -4.84 -19.75
C VAL A 234 -12.30 -3.52 -19.73
N ARG A 235 -12.27 -2.83 -20.87
CA ARG A 235 -11.63 -1.52 -21.06
C ARG A 235 -12.65 -0.41 -20.90
N VAL A 236 -12.35 0.57 -20.04
CA VAL A 236 -13.28 1.67 -19.76
C VAL A 236 -12.56 3.00 -19.76
N ASN A 237 -12.96 3.90 -20.64
CA ASN A 237 -12.58 5.29 -20.57
C ASN A 237 -13.29 5.95 -19.37
N ALA A 238 -12.55 6.15 -18.26
CA ALA A 238 -13.08 6.70 -17.03
C ALA A 238 -13.44 8.18 -17.15
N MET A 239 -12.78 8.92 -18.06
CA MET A 239 -13.02 10.35 -18.27
C MET A 239 -14.37 10.58 -18.99
N ALA A 240 -14.78 9.67 -19.86
CA ALA A 240 -16.07 9.73 -20.54
C ALA A 240 -17.25 9.31 -19.65
N ARG A 241 -17.02 8.78 -18.43
CA ARG A 241 -18.04 8.16 -17.58
C ARG A 241 -18.03 8.71 -16.16
N LYS A 242 -18.50 9.95 -15.98
CA LYS A 242 -18.54 10.63 -14.68
C LYS A 242 -19.24 9.82 -13.56
N ASN A 243 -20.20 8.96 -13.88
CA ASN A 243 -20.89 8.12 -12.91
C ASN A 243 -19.96 7.08 -12.26
N LEU A 244 -18.88 6.64 -12.90
CA LEU A 244 -17.91 5.72 -12.32
C LEU A 244 -17.19 6.33 -11.10
N TRP A 245 -16.95 7.62 -11.11
CA TRP A 245 -16.29 8.34 -10.02
C TRP A 245 -17.09 8.31 -8.71
N LYS A 246 -18.40 8.07 -8.79
CA LYS A 246 -19.23 7.87 -7.60
C LYS A 246 -19.00 6.50 -6.96
N SER A 247 -18.75 5.47 -7.79
CA SER A 247 -18.67 4.07 -7.37
C SER A 247 -17.26 3.53 -7.27
N TYR A 248 -16.32 4.09 -8.03
CA TYR A 248 -14.91 3.71 -8.04
C TYR A 248 -14.04 4.87 -7.59
N TYR A 249 -12.92 4.56 -6.96
CA TYR A 249 -11.91 5.55 -6.62
C TYR A 249 -10.74 5.46 -7.60
N PHE A 250 -10.37 6.60 -8.17
CA PHE A 250 -9.26 6.73 -9.11
C PHE A 250 -8.15 7.53 -8.42
N ARG A 251 -7.15 6.83 -7.90
CA ARG A 251 -5.95 7.43 -7.28
C ARG A 251 -4.99 7.94 -8.35
N SER A 252 -4.87 7.13 -9.41
CA SER A 252 -4.05 7.40 -10.59
C SER A 252 -4.60 6.63 -11.78
N PHE A 253 -4.12 6.94 -12.99
CA PHE A 253 -4.43 6.15 -14.19
C PHE A 253 -3.17 5.45 -14.72
N PRO A 254 -3.33 4.23 -15.27
CA PRO A 254 -4.56 3.43 -15.27
C PRO A 254 -4.89 2.90 -13.88
N THR A 255 -6.19 2.66 -13.61
CA THR A 255 -6.64 1.95 -12.42
C THR A 255 -7.05 0.53 -12.82
N LEU A 256 -6.40 -0.48 -12.22
CA LEU A 256 -6.60 -1.88 -12.55
C LEU A 256 -7.27 -2.62 -11.39
N TYR A 257 -8.28 -3.43 -11.71
CA TYR A 257 -8.89 -4.38 -10.80
C TYR A 257 -8.85 -5.78 -11.41
N LEU A 258 -8.63 -6.79 -10.58
CA LEU A 258 -8.90 -8.18 -10.94
C LEU A 258 -10.13 -8.65 -10.18
N LEU A 259 -11.13 -9.16 -10.91
CA LEU A 259 -12.36 -9.69 -10.34
C LEU A 259 -12.43 -11.19 -10.62
N ASP A 260 -12.97 -11.98 -9.69
CA ASP A 260 -13.28 -13.38 -9.90
C ASP A 260 -14.56 -13.58 -10.73
N LYS A 261 -14.96 -14.84 -10.97
CA LYS A 261 -16.17 -15.18 -11.71
C LYS A 261 -17.45 -14.63 -11.09
N SER A 262 -17.48 -14.41 -9.78
CA SER A 262 -18.60 -13.82 -9.05
C SER A 262 -18.52 -12.29 -8.96
N LYS A 263 -17.59 -11.70 -9.72
CA LYS A 263 -17.27 -10.28 -9.73
C LYS A 263 -16.79 -9.74 -8.38
N ARG A 264 -16.26 -10.61 -7.51
CA ARG A 264 -15.60 -10.16 -6.30
C ARG A 264 -14.21 -9.61 -6.64
N VAL A 265 -13.88 -8.53 -6.00
CA VAL A 265 -12.55 -7.90 -6.14
C VAL A 265 -11.49 -8.80 -5.51
N VAL A 266 -10.60 -9.32 -6.34
CA VAL A 266 -9.42 -10.12 -5.93
C VAL A 266 -8.22 -9.21 -5.72
N LEU A 267 -7.97 -8.31 -6.68
CA LEU A 267 -6.94 -7.29 -6.59
C LEU A 267 -7.55 -5.93 -6.95
N LYS A 268 -7.16 -4.90 -6.19
CA LYS A 268 -7.68 -3.54 -6.33
C LYS A 268 -6.57 -2.55 -6.57
N ASP A 269 -6.73 -1.68 -7.58
CA ASP A 269 -5.88 -0.52 -7.85
C ASP A 269 -4.39 -0.91 -7.77
N THR A 270 -4.00 -1.92 -8.57
CA THR A 270 -2.69 -2.57 -8.51
C THR A 270 -1.98 -2.50 -9.85
N GLU A 271 -0.70 -2.85 -9.86
CA GLU A 271 0.12 -2.91 -11.07
C GLU A 271 -0.20 -4.17 -11.89
N LEU A 272 -0.05 -4.07 -13.22
CA LEU A 272 -0.27 -5.18 -14.14
C LEU A 272 0.58 -6.41 -13.78
N GLY A 273 1.84 -6.20 -13.37
CA GLY A 273 2.73 -7.31 -12.99
C GLY A 273 2.21 -8.16 -11.83
N LYS A 274 1.58 -7.53 -10.82
CA LYS A 274 0.93 -8.27 -9.70
C LYS A 274 -0.28 -9.07 -10.16
N ILE A 275 -1.07 -8.53 -11.08
CA ILE A 275 -2.21 -9.25 -11.68
C ILE A 275 -1.72 -10.47 -12.46
N VAL A 276 -0.69 -10.30 -13.30
CA VAL A 276 -0.10 -11.39 -14.08
C VAL A 276 0.48 -12.48 -13.17
N SER A 277 1.20 -12.09 -12.11
CA SER A 277 1.74 -13.05 -11.13
C SER A 277 0.62 -13.84 -10.45
N PHE A 278 -0.42 -13.15 -9.97
CA PHE A 278 -1.59 -13.80 -9.36
C PHE A 278 -2.25 -14.80 -10.32
N LEU A 279 -2.48 -14.39 -11.57
CA LEU A 279 -3.10 -15.27 -12.58
C LEU A 279 -2.24 -16.49 -12.93
N ARG A 280 -0.91 -16.39 -12.87
CA ARG A 280 0.00 -17.54 -13.07
C ARG A 280 -0.05 -18.53 -11.92
N GLU A 281 -0.21 -18.06 -10.70
CA GLU A 281 -0.25 -18.89 -9.49
C GLU A 281 -1.59 -19.58 -9.26
N ASN A 282 -2.69 -19.04 -9.84
CA ASN A 282 -4.08 -19.47 -9.58
C ASN A 282 -4.80 -20.02 -10.84
N ARG A 283 -4.05 -20.59 -11.78
CA ARG A 283 -4.57 -21.25 -12.97
C ARG A 283 -5.02 -22.67 -12.73
#